data_a3c1bd1b202bf79717d1c70e3eb7d6fb
#
_entry.id   a3c1bd1b202bf79717d1c70e3eb7d6fb
#
_cell.length_a   1.000
_cell.length_b   1.000
_cell.length_c   1.000
_cell.angle_alpha   90.00
_cell.angle_beta   90.00
_cell.angle_gamma   90.00
#
_symmetry.space_group_name_H-M   'P 1'
#
loop_
_entity.id
_entity.type
_entity.pdbx_description
1 polymer ?
#
loop_
_entity_poly.entity_id
_entity_poly.type
_entity_poly.pdbx_seq_one_letter_code
_entity_poly.pdbx_strand_id
1 'polypeptide(L)'
;DHANKFPSELSGGQQQRCALARALVKNPSVLLCDEPTGALDTHTAREILMLLELVNKRFGTTMLIVTHSEGICAMVDQIVTIKDGLIERAEANAHKISAGDIQL
;
A
#
# COMPACT_ATOMS: atom_id res chain seq x y z
N ASP A 1 -3.49 18.43 16.97
CA ASP A 1 -3.12 17.04 17.02
C ASP A 1 -4.16 16.16 16.34
N HIS A 2 -3.71 15.37 15.38
CA HIS A 2 -4.60 14.51 14.60
C HIS A 2 -5.32 13.46 15.46
N ALA A 3 -4.73 13.05 16.57
CA ALA A 3 -5.33 12.05 17.45
C ALA A 3 -6.66 12.54 18.07
N ASN A 4 -6.83 13.85 18.16
CA ASN A 4 -8.03 14.45 18.77
C ASN A 4 -9.07 14.90 17.76
N LYS A 5 -8.83 14.66 16.47
CA LYS A 5 -9.77 15.02 15.42
C LYS A 5 -10.65 13.85 15.02
N PHE A 6 -11.87 14.15 14.60
CA PHE A 6 -12.73 13.12 14.01
C PHE A 6 -12.16 12.72 12.64
N PRO A 7 -12.32 11.45 12.24
CA PRO A 7 -11.79 11.00 10.94
C PRO A 7 -12.20 11.85 9.76
N SER A 8 -13.40 12.44 9.78
CA SER A 8 -13.90 13.29 8.71
C SER A 8 -13.13 14.61 8.57
N GLU A 9 -12.36 14.99 9.59
CA GLU A 9 -11.57 16.22 9.57
C GLU A 9 -10.16 16.01 9.00
N LEU A 10 -9.79 14.76 8.74
CA LEU A 10 -8.46 14.42 8.25
C LEU A 10 -8.45 14.35 6.72
N SER A 11 -7.32 14.69 6.10
CA SER A 11 -7.13 14.45 4.67
C SER A 11 -7.10 12.96 4.38
N GLY A 12 -7.30 12.58 3.11
CA GLY A 12 -7.22 11.18 2.68
C GLY A 12 -5.88 10.54 3.04
N GLY A 13 -4.76 11.25 2.84
CA GLY A 13 -3.44 10.76 3.19
C GLY A 13 -3.25 10.59 4.68
N GLN A 14 -3.77 11.54 5.48
CA GLN A 14 -3.72 11.44 6.93
C GLN A 14 -4.55 10.28 7.44
N GLN A 15 -5.72 10.04 6.86
CA GLN A 15 -6.55 8.90 7.21
C GLN A 15 -5.85 7.58 6.92
N GLN A 16 -5.18 7.47 5.78
CA GLN A 16 -4.41 6.27 5.42
C GLN A 16 -3.24 6.05 6.36
N ARG A 17 -2.51 7.11 6.73
CA ARG A 17 -1.41 7.00 7.69
C ARG A 17 -1.91 6.57 9.07
N CYS A 18 -3.04 7.10 9.52
CA CYS A 18 -3.63 6.71 10.79
C CYS A 18 -4.06 5.24 10.79
N ALA A 19 -4.68 4.78 9.69
CA ALA A 19 -5.08 3.39 9.55
C ALA A 19 -3.87 2.46 9.56
N LEU A 20 -2.80 2.84 8.86
CA LEU A 20 -1.56 2.07 8.84
C LEU A 20 -0.92 2.01 10.22
N ALA A 21 -0.87 3.12 10.94
CA ALA A 21 -0.31 3.17 12.28
C ALA A 21 -1.08 2.26 13.25
N ARG A 22 -2.42 2.28 13.19
CA ARG A 22 -3.25 1.41 14.02
C ARG A 22 -2.98 -0.07 13.73
N ALA A 23 -2.85 -0.42 12.45
CA ALA A 23 -2.56 -1.78 12.06
C ALA A 23 -1.19 -2.22 12.56
N LEU A 24 -0.19 -1.35 12.47
CA LEU A 24 1.18 -1.66 12.87
C LEU A 24 1.35 -1.80 14.39
N VAL A 25 0.54 -1.11 15.18
CA VAL A 25 0.57 -1.24 16.65
C VAL A 25 0.35 -2.70 17.07
N LYS A 26 -0.40 -3.46 16.30
CA LYS A 26 -0.67 -4.87 16.58
C LYS A 26 0.49 -5.77 16.16
N ASN A 27 1.54 -5.23 15.60
CA ASN A 27 2.74 -5.95 15.14
C ASN A 27 2.39 -7.17 14.28
N PRO A 28 1.65 -6.98 13.16
CA PRO A 28 1.20 -8.11 12.35
C PRO A 28 2.31 -8.71 11.52
N SER A 29 2.22 -10.02 11.26
CA SER A 29 3.10 -10.67 10.28
C SER A 29 2.70 -10.34 8.84
N VAL A 30 1.41 -10.13 8.62
CA VAL A 30 0.84 -9.79 7.31
C VAL A 30 -0.06 -8.57 7.46
N LEU A 31 0.12 -7.60 6.59
CA LEU A 31 -0.71 -6.40 6.52
C LEU A 31 -1.48 -6.40 5.22
N LEU A 32 -2.81 -6.30 5.31
CA LEU A 32 -3.66 -6.20 4.13
C LEU A 32 -3.89 -4.72 3.81
N CYS A 33 -3.54 -4.34 2.58
CA CYS A 33 -3.72 -2.98 2.07
C CYS A 33 -4.70 -3.05 0.89
N ASP A 34 -5.94 -2.62 1.11
CA ASP A 34 -6.98 -2.65 0.07
C ASP A 34 -7.08 -1.27 -0.58
N GLU A 35 -6.65 -1.19 -1.84
CA GLU A 35 -6.61 0.06 -2.62
C GLU A 35 -6.00 1.22 -1.81
N PRO A 36 -4.74 1.07 -1.33
CA PRO A 36 -4.16 2.03 -0.38
C PRO A 36 -4.03 3.46 -0.92
N THR A 37 -4.06 3.63 -2.23
CA THR A 37 -3.94 4.94 -2.88
C THR A 37 -5.23 5.38 -3.57
N GLY A 38 -6.32 4.65 -3.38
CA GLY A 38 -7.61 5.01 -3.98
C GLY A 38 -8.06 6.38 -3.51
N ALA A 39 -8.54 7.21 -4.43
CA ALA A 39 -9.04 8.55 -4.17
C ALA A 39 -7.99 9.55 -3.66
N LEU A 40 -6.69 9.21 -3.71
CA LEU A 40 -5.62 10.14 -3.36
C LEU A 40 -5.02 10.77 -4.62
N ASP A 41 -4.53 12.02 -4.49
CA ASP A 41 -3.75 12.63 -5.55
C ASP A 41 -2.40 11.90 -5.72
N THR A 42 -1.76 12.09 -6.85
CA THR A 42 -0.52 11.38 -7.20
C THR A 42 0.59 11.59 -6.16
N HIS A 43 0.77 12.81 -5.69
CA HIS A 43 1.82 13.13 -4.72
C HIS A 43 1.58 12.38 -3.40
N THR A 44 0.36 12.46 -2.85
CA THR A 44 0.00 11.80 -1.61
C THR A 44 0.03 10.27 -1.75
N ALA A 45 -0.45 9.76 -2.89
CA ALA A 45 -0.40 8.33 -3.18
C ALA A 45 1.04 7.82 -3.14
N ARG A 46 1.97 8.55 -3.76
CA ARG A 46 3.39 8.18 -3.76
C ARG A 46 3.97 8.16 -2.35
N GLU A 47 3.61 9.13 -1.53
CA GLU A 47 4.07 9.16 -0.13
C GLU A 47 3.58 7.94 0.65
N ILE A 48 2.32 7.54 0.46
CA ILE A 48 1.76 6.35 1.11
C ILE A 48 2.52 5.09 0.66
N LEU A 49 2.78 4.95 -0.63
CA LEU A 49 3.50 3.78 -1.15
C LEU A 49 4.95 3.73 -0.66
N MET A 50 5.60 4.88 -0.55
CA MET A 50 6.95 4.96 0.01
C MET A 50 6.95 4.55 1.49
N LEU A 51 5.91 4.92 2.24
CA LEU A 51 5.77 4.52 3.62
C LEU A 51 5.56 3.01 3.74
N LEU A 52 4.71 2.42 2.90
CA LEU A 52 4.50 0.97 2.89
C LEU A 52 5.80 0.23 2.55
N GLU A 53 6.55 0.72 1.58
CA GLU A 53 7.84 0.13 1.22
C GLU A 53 8.82 0.19 2.39
N LEU A 54 8.88 1.32 3.08
CA LEU A 54 9.75 1.50 4.24
C LEU A 54 9.39 0.53 5.36
N VAL A 55 8.10 0.38 5.66
CA VAL A 55 7.62 -0.54 6.69
C VAL A 55 7.99 -1.98 6.34
N ASN A 56 7.79 -2.37 5.08
CA ASN A 56 8.16 -3.71 4.63
C ASN A 56 9.66 -3.98 4.80
N LYS A 57 10.49 -3.03 4.40
CA LYS A 57 11.94 -3.20 4.50
C LYS A 57 12.44 -3.19 5.94
N ARG A 58 11.90 -2.30 6.76
CA ARG A 58 12.40 -2.09 8.12
C ARG A 58 11.92 -3.14 9.09
N PHE A 59 10.67 -3.58 8.97
CA PHE A 59 10.06 -4.51 9.93
C PHE A 59 9.84 -5.91 9.36
N GLY A 60 10.10 -6.12 8.08
CA GLY A 60 9.89 -7.40 7.44
C GLY A 60 8.42 -7.81 7.33
N THR A 61 7.51 -6.87 7.50
CA THR A 61 6.08 -7.15 7.42
C THR A 61 5.70 -7.52 5.99
N THR A 62 5.09 -8.68 5.81
CA THR A 62 4.56 -9.09 4.51
C THR A 62 3.31 -8.26 4.22
N MET A 63 3.26 -7.68 3.03
CA MET A 63 2.11 -6.85 2.63
C MET A 63 1.37 -7.49 1.47
N LEU A 64 0.05 -7.60 1.64
CA LEU A 64 -0.84 -8.01 0.57
C LEU A 64 -1.58 -6.76 0.10
N ILE A 65 -1.26 -6.30 -1.10
CA ILE A 65 -1.84 -5.09 -1.67
C ILE A 65 -2.86 -5.47 -2.74
N VAL A 66 -4.12 -5.07 -2.53
CA VAL A 66 -5.19 -5.25 -3.51
C VAL A 66 -5.35 -3.94 -4.26
N THR A 67 -5.14 -3.96 -5.58
CA THR A 67 -5.17 -2.72 -6.37
C THR A 67 -5.47 -2.98 -7.83
N HIS A 68 -5.96 -1.95 -8.51
CA HIS A 68 -6.11 -1.91 -9.96
C HIS A 68 -4.99 -1.10 -10.63
N SER A 69 -4.06 -0.56 -9.85
CA SER A 69 -2.98 0.29 -10.37
C SER A 69 -1.80 -0.52 -10.86
N GLU A 70 -1.48 -0.40 -12.14
CA GLU A 70 -0.30 -1.06 -12.72
C GLU A 70 0.99 -0.48 -12.16
N GLY A 71 1.00 0.80 -11.79
CA GLY A 71 2.17 1.44 -11.21
C GLY A 71 2.58 0.77 -9.90
N ILE A 72 1.60 0.42 -9.06
CA ILE A 72 1.87 -0.26 -7.80
C ILE A 72 2.48 -1.65 -8.06
N CYS A 73 2.03 -2.33 -9.11
CA CYS A 73 2.58 -3.64 -9.45
C CYS A 73 4.09 -3.61 -9.73
N ALA A 74 4.61 -2.46 -10.17
CA ALA A 74 6.03 -2.33 -10.47
C ALA A 74 6.92 -2.37 -9.22
N MET A 75 6.37 -2.06 -8.04
CA MET A 75 7.16 -2.00 -6.80
C MET A 75 7.07 -3.26 -5.94
N VAL A 76 6.25 -4.22 -6.29
CA VAL A 76 6.03 -5.41 -5.46
C VAL A 76 6.90 -6.58 -5.91
N ASP A 77 7.06 -7.57 -5.02
CA ASP A 77 7.88 -8.76 -5.30
C ASP A 77 7.16 -9.78 -6.15
N GLN A 78 5.85 -9.90 -5.97
CA GLN A 78 5.04 -10.90 -6.65
C GLN A 78 3.68 -10.34 -7.02
N ILE A 79 3.22 -10.64 -8.22
CA ILE A 79 1.94 -10.16 -8.73
C ILE A 79 1.02 -11.36 -8.93
N VAL A 80 -0.18 -11.28 -8.33
CA VAL A 80 -1.23 -12.29 -8.51
C VAL A 80 -2.42 -11.61 -9.19
N THR A 81 -2.78 -12.09 -10.37
CA THR A 81 -3.91 -11.57 -11.12
C THR A 81 -5.12 -12.47 -10.92
N ILE A 82 -6.24 -11.86 -10.50
CA ILE A 82 -7.49 -12.59 -10.24
C ILE A 82 -8.55 -12.14 -11.24
N LYS A 83 -9.22 -13.12 -11.84
CA LYS A 83 -10.31 -12.86 -12.77
C LYS A 83 -11.43 -13.85 -12.50
N ASP A 84 -12.67 -13.34 -12.40
CA ASP A 84 -13.87 -14.14 -12.14
C ASP A 84 -13.73 -15.03 -10.90
N GLY A 85 -13.07 -14.51 -9.86
CA GLY A 85 -12.88 -15.23 -8.60
C GLY A 85 -11.78 -16.29 -8.62
N LEU A 86 -11.07 -16.43 -9.73
CA LEU A 86 -10.00 -17.42 -9.89
C LEU A 86 -8.67 -16.75 -10.16
N ILE A 87 -7.59 -17.40 -9.73
CA ILE A 87 -6.25 -16.94 -10.04
C ILE A 87 -5.96 -17.21 -11.52
N GLU A 88 -5.79 -16.13 -12.29
CA GLU A 88 -5.46 -16.22 -13.71
C GLU A 88 -3.96 -16.36 -13.91
N ARG A 89 -3.18 -15.63 -13.10
CA ARG A 89 -1.73 -15.58 -13.24
C ARG A 89 -1.09 -15.28 -11.90
N ALA A 90 0.06 -15.88 -11.64
CA ALA A 90 0.91 -15.53 -10.50
C ALA A 90 2.35 -15.50 -11.01
N GLU A 91 3.01 -14.35 -10.86
CA GLU A 91 4.35 -14.16 -11.39
C GLU A 91 5.23 -13.35 -10.45
N ALA A 92 6.53 -13.70 -10.40
CA ALA A 92 7.51 -12.93 -9.68
C ALA A 92 7.93 -11.72 -10.49
N ASN A 93 8.15 -10.58 -9.81
CA ASN A 93 8.59 -9.36 -10.46
C ASN A 93 10.12 -9.35 -10.52
N ALA A 94 10.66 -9.61 -11.72
CA ALA A 94 12.10 -9.70 -11.91
C ALA A 94 12.82 -8.34 -11.81
N HIS A 95 12.11 -7.24 -12.07
CA HIS A 95 12.68 -5.88 -12.11
C HIS A 95 11.88 -4.93 -11.24
N LYS A 96 11.95 -5.16 -9.94
CA LYS A 96 11.24 -4.37 -8.95
C LYS A 96 11.77 -2.93 -8.93
N ILE A 97 10.85 -1.96 -8.91
CA ILE A 97 11.15 -0.53 -8.89
C ILE A 97 10.76 0.05 -7.52
N SER A 98 11.57 0.98 -7.00
CA SER A 98 11.25 1.65 -5.75
C SER A 98 9.99 2.49 -5.86
N ALA A 99 9.24 2.60 -4.76
CA ALA A 99 7.98 3.34 -4.70
C ALA A 99 8.13 4.79 -5.17
N GLY A 100 9.27 5.42 -4.92
CA GLY A 100 9.54 6.79 -5.35
C GLY A 100 9.67 6.96 -6.86
N ASP A 101 9.94 5.88 -7.58
CA ASP A 101 10.25 5.90 -9.01
C ASP A 101 9.13 5.33 -9.89
N ILE A 102 8.09 4.79 -9.31
CA ILE A 102 6.97 4.24 -10.09
C ILE A 102 6.12 5.34 -10.69
N GLN A 103 5.41 5.01 -11.76
CA GLN A 103 4.47 5.93 -12.40
C GLN A 103 3.06 5.65 -11.91
N LEU A 104 2.40 6.71 -11.49
CA LEU A 104 1.03 6.62 -10.97
C LEU A 104 0.04 7.38 -11.85
#